data_80dc84c16e2bbce4432862aff7daf853
#
_entry.id   80dc84c16e2bbce4432862aff7daf853
#
_cell.length_a   1.000
_cell.length_b   1.000
_cell.length_c   1.000
_cell.angle_alpha   90.00
_cell.angle_beta   90.00
_cell.angle_gamma   90.00
#
_symmetry.space_group_name_H-M   'P 1'
#
loop_
_entity.id
_entity.type
_entity.pdbx_description
1 polymer ?
#
loop_
_entity_poly.entity_id
_entity_poly.type
_entity_poly.pdbx_seq_one_letter_code
_entity_poly.pdbx_strand_id
1 'polypeptide(L)'
;GIQIQTNLSFLPVNENNLIYKAAKLLMDEFSITDGVSVKLDKRIPVAAGMAGGSTDAAAMLIGVNRLFSLGLTKRQLMERGVQIGADVPYCIMRGTALAEGIGEALSPLPPMVKCPVLVAKPSISVSTKFVYQNLKLDDTTIHPDIDRLIDDIKAKNLHDIAAHMGNVLETVTIPNYPVIDEIKKHMLSNGAVGAMMSGSGPTVFGLFDDEDTAKKAYKAMRSSHLARQVYLTSVYNNRK
;
A
#
# COMPACT_ATOMS: atom_id res chain seq x y z
N GLY A 1 -8.75 27.55 -9.29
CA GLY A 1 -7.64 26.66 -9.66
C GLY A 1 -7.21 25.74 -8.51
N ILE A 2 -6.25 24.86 -8.75
CA ILE A 2 -5.77 23.87 -7.77
C ILE A 2 -4.40 24.30 -7.28
N GLN A 3 -4.25 24.47 -5.96
CA GLN A 3 -2.97 24.79 -5.33
C GLN A 3 -2.59 23.69 -4.35
N ILE A 4 -1.32 23.21 -4.43
CA ILE A 4 -0.80 22.16 -3.55
C ILE A 4 0.43 22.69 -2.82
N GLN A 5 0.46 22.51 -1.51
CA GLN A 5 1.63 22.69 -0.65
C GLN A 5 2.01 21.36 -0.03
N THR A 6 3.30 21.07 0.05
CA THR A 6 3.79 19.80 0.64
C THR A 6 5.02 20.03 1.51
N ASN A 7 5.21 19.17 2.51
CA ASN A 7 6.41 19.12 3.36
C ASN A 7 7.63 18.51 2.66
N LEU A 8 7.49 17.95 1.44
CA LEU A 8 8.58 17.35 0.66
C LEU A 8 8.81 18.15 -0.62
N SER A 9 9.87 18.95 -0.66
CA SER A 9 10.19 19.86 -1.77
C SER A 9 10.40 19.20 -3.13
N PHE A 10 10.73 17.91 -3.16
CA PHE A 10 10.92 17.15 -4.40
C PHE A 10 9.62 16.60 -5.00
N LEU A 11 8.51 16.64 -4.28
CA LEU A 11 7.23 16.22 -4.84
C LEU A 11 6.65 17.29 -5.76
N PRO A 12 6.13 16.89 -6.96
CA PRO A 12 5.47 17.84 -7.84
C PRO A 12 4.22 18.42 -7.16
N VAL A 13 3.97 19.71 -7.40
CA VAL A 13 2.78 20.43 -6.91
C VAL A 13 1.85 20.85 -8.07
N ASN A 14 2.03 20.25 -9.24
CA ASN A 14 1.31 20.49 -10.48
C ASN A 14 0.58 19.21 -10.96
N GLU A 15 0.21 19.17 -12.24
CA GLU A 15 -0.52 18.08 -12.90
C GLU A 15 0.18 16.70 -12.83
N ASN A 16 1.46 16.66 -12.47
CA ASN A 16 2.17 15.40 -12.25
C ASN A 16 1.87 14.78 -10.87
N ASN A 17 1.22 15.52 -9.97
CA ASN A 17 0.79 15.00 -8.68
C ASN A 17 -0.58 14.32 -8.79
N LEU A 18 -0.73 13.13 -8.18
CA LEU A 18 -2.01 12.41 -8.20
C LEU A 18 -3.14 13.15 -7.48
N ILE A 19 -2.81 13.98 -6.47
CA ILE A 19 -3.78 14.88 -5.81
C ILE A 19 -4.34 15.89 -6.82
N TYR A 20 -3.46 16.50 -7.63
CA TYR A 20 -3.88 17.45 -8.67
C TYR A 20 -4.81 16.77 -9.68
N LYS A 21 -4.42 15.59 -10.18
CA LYS A 21 -5.23 14.81 -11.12
C LYS A 21 -6.60 14.46 -10.55
N ALA A 22 -6.64 14.06 -9.28
CA ALA A 22 -7.87 13.70 -8.58
C ALA A 22 -8.82 14.90 -8.42
N ALA A 23 -8.29 16.05 -8.02
CA ALA A 23 -9.06 17.28 -7.93
C ALA A 23 -9.59 17.71 -9.30
N LYS A 24 -8.69 17.79 -10.28
CA LYS A 24 -9.03 18.22 -11.64
C LYS A 24 -10.10 17.35 -12.28
N LEU A 25 -10.01 16.03 -12.12
CA LEU A 25 -11.00 15.08 -12.65
C LEU A 25 -12.44 15.44 -12.23
N LEU A 26 -12.65 15.65 -10.92
CA LEU A 26 -13.99 15.99 -10.43
C LEU A 26 -14.36 17.44 -10.73
N MET A 27 -13.43 18.38 -10.66
CA MET A 27 -13.71 19.78 -10.96
C MET A 27 -14.12 19.97 -12.43
N ASP A 28 -13.45 19.29 -13.36
CA ASP A 28 -13.80 19.34 -14.78
C ASP A 28 -15.16 18.66 -15.04
N GLU A 29 -15.39 17.47 -14.47
CA GLU A 29 -16.65 16.71 -14.66
C GLU A 29 -17.89 17.46 -14.16
N PHE A 30 -17.74 18.17 -13.03
CA PHE A 30 -18.86 18.89 -12.40
C PHE A 30 -18.83 20.40 -12.67
N SER A 31 -17.99 20.87 -13.60
CA SER A 31 -17.86 22.28 -13.99
C SER A 31 -17.62 23.20 -12.79
N ILE A 32 -16.79 22.77 -11.83
CA ILE A 32 -16.46 23.53 -10.63
C ILE A 32 -15.47 24.63 -10.99
N THR A 33 -15.88 25.88 -10.84
CA THR A 33 -15.07 27.07 -11.12
C THR A 33 -14.28 27.58 -9.91
N ASP A 34 -14.69 27.19 -8.71
CA ASP A 34 -14.03 27.56 -7.47
C ASP A 34 -12.64 26.93 -7.35
N GLY A 35 -11.76 27.59 -6.57
CA GLY A 35 -10.42 27.09 -6.30
C GLY A 35 -10.38 26.08 -5.15
N VAL A 36 -9.37 25.18 -5.21
CA VAL A 36 -9.07 24.25 -4.12
C VAL A 36 -7.61 24.41 -3.68
N SER A 37 -7.42 24.64 -2.38
CA SER A 37 -6.08 24.68 -1.76
C SER A 37 -5.86 23.43 -0.91
N VAL A 38 -4.77 22.72 -1.16
CA VAL A 38 -4.43 21.44 -0.50
C VAL A 38 -3.10 21.54 0.22
N LYS A 39 -3.10 21.22 1.51
CA LYS A 39 -1.86 21.03 2.29
C LYS A 39 -1.61 19.53 2.47
N LEU A 40 -0.58 18.99 1.81
CA LEU A 40 -0.15 17.61 1.92
C LEU A 40 0.97 17.49 2.97
N ASP A 41 0.68 16.87 4.11
CA ASP A 41 1.71 16.40 5.06
C ASP A 41 2.04 14.94 4.74
N LYS A 42 3.02 14.73 3.84
CA LYS A 42 3.40 13.40 3.34
C LYS A 42 4.23 12.66 4.36
N ARG A 43 3.67 11.58 4.90
CA ARG A 43 4.31 10.70 5.89
C ARG A 43 4.60 9.30 5.34
N ILE A 44 3.71 8.77 4.49
CA ILE A 44 3.96 7.49 3.82
C ILE A 44 5.13 7.67 2.85
N PRO A 45 6.16 6.82 2.91
CA PRO A 45 7.33 6.92 2.05
C PRO A 45 6.97 6.92 0.56
N VAL A 46 7.67 7.74 -0.21
CA VAL A 46 7.48 7.82 -1.66
C VAL A 46 8.20 6.67 -2.36
N ALA A 47 7.62 6.14 -3.45
CA ALA A 47 8.17 5.02 -4.23
C ALA A 47 8.54 3.82 -3.34
N ALA A 48 7.62 3.41 -2.49
CA ALA A 48 7.85 2.43 -1.42
C ALA A 48 7.00 1.15 -1.54
N GLY A 49 6.20 0.99 -2.58
CA GLY A 49 5.27 -0.15 -2.67
C GLY A 49 4.11 -0.09 -1.67
N MET A 50 3.80 1.10 -1.12
CA MET A 50 2.80 1.30 -0.06
C MET A 50 1.58 2.11 -0.52
N ALA A 51 1.34 2.22 -1.80
CA ALA A 51 0.22 2.97 -2.40
C ALA A 51 0.02 4.39 -1.84
N GLY A 52 1.09 5.04 -1.36
CA GLY A 52 0.99 6.34 -0.68
C GLY A 52 0.45 7.47 -1.56
N GLY A 53 0.82 7.51 -2.86
CA GLY A 53 0.27 8.46 -3.82
C GLY A 53 -1.21 8.19 -4.13
N SER A 54 -1.58 6.91 -4.26
CA SER A 54 -2.97 6.49 -4.47
C SER A 54 -3.86 6.79 -3.27
N THR A 55 -3.32 6.68 -2.06
CA THR A 55 -4.02 7.09 -0.82
C THR A 55 -4.28 8.59 -0.80
N ASP A 56 -3.30 9.40 -1.21
CA ASP A 56 -3.45 10.86 -1.29
C ASP A 56 -4.52 11.24 -2.32
N ALA A 57 -4.52 10.60 -3.50
CA ALA A 57 -5.52 10.80 -4.54
C ALA A 57 -6.93 10.36 -4.09
N ALA A 58 -7.05 9.22 -3.41
CA ALA A 58 -8.31 8.75 -2.85
C ALA A 58 -8.88 9.75 -1.82
N ALA A 59 -8.01 10.27 -0.95
CA ALA A 59 -8.40 11.31 0.01
C ALA A 59 -8.88 12.58 -0.70
N MET A 60 -8.23 12.96 -1.80
CA MET A 60 -8.63 14.13 -2.59
C MET A 60 -9.97 13.94 -3.27
N LEU A 61 -10.24 12.79 -3.90
CA LEU A 61 -11.54 12.48 -4.50
C LEU A 61 -12.67 12.58 -3.45
N ILE A 62 -12.45 11.97 -2.27
CA ILE A 62 -13.42 12.04 -1.16
C ILE A 62 -13.57 13.48 -0.65
N GLY A 63 -12.48 14.22 -0.57
CA GLY A 63 -12.45 15.61 -0.10
C GLY A 63 -13.25 16.54 -1.03
N VAL A 64 -13.00 16.50 -2.33
CA VAL A 64 -13.71 17.30 -3.34
C VAL A 64 -15.20 16.93 -3.38
N ASN A 65 -15.53 15.64 -3.36
CA ASN A 65 -16.91 15.18 -3.32
C ASN A 65 -17.69 15.78 -2.13
N ARG A 66 -17.05 15.85 -0.95
CA ARG A 66 -17.65 16.42 0.26
C ARG A 66 -17.69 17.95 0.22
N LEU A 67 -16.59 18.59 -0.19
CA LEU A 67 -16.44 20.04 -0.19
C LEU A 67 -17.49 20.71 -1.08
N PHE A 68 -17.74 20.12 -2.24
CA PHE A 68 -18.67 20.64 -3.23
C PHE A 68 -20.04 19.93 -3.24
N SER A 69 -20.27 19.04 -2.25
CA SER A 69 -21.55 18.33 -2.09
C SER A 69 -22.00 17.59 -3.38
N LEU A 70 -21.06 16.93 -4.08
CA LEU A 70 -21.32 16.31 -5.39
C LEU A 70 -22.24 15.08 -5.31
N GLY A 71 -22.47 14.53 -4.13
CA GLY A 71 -23.38 13.40 -3.90
C GLY A 71 -22.86 12.06 -4.46
N LEU A 72 -21.60 11.95 -4.85
CA LEU A 72 -21.03 10.72 -5.38
C LEU A 72 -20.95 9.65 -4.29
N THR A 73 -21.44 8.46 -4.62
CA THR A 73 -21.30 7.27 -3.79
C THR A 73 -19.84 6.77 -3.79
N LYS A 74 -19.51 5.94 -2.81
CA LYS A 74 -18.18 5.31 -2.72
C LYS A 74 -17.82 4.54 -4.00
N ARG A 75 -18.77 3.81 -4.58
CA ARG A 75 -18.60 3.08 -5.84
C ARG A 75 -18.27 4.03 -6.99
N GLN A 76 -19.03 5.10 -7.15
CA GLN A 76 -18.78 6.10 -8.19
C GLN A 76 -17.43 6.80 -8.06
N LEU A 77 -16.95 7.02 -6.83
CA LEU A 77 -15.58 7.52 -6.59
C LEU A 77 -14.52 6.49 -6.98
N MET A 78 -14.74 5.19 -6.70
CA MET A 78 -13.82 4.12 -7.10
C MET A 78 -13.71 4.00 -8.63
N GLU A 79 -14.83 4.06 -9.34
CA GLU A 79 -14.88 4.05 -10.81
C GLU A 79 -14.05 5.19 -11.44
N ARG A 80 -14.06 6.37 -10.84
CA ARG A 80 -13.24 7.52 -11.24
C ARG A 80 -11.78 7.33 -10.83
N GLY A 81 -11.57 6.73 -9.66
CA GLY A 81 -10.24 6.47 -9.12
C GLY A 81 -9.35 5.64 -10.03
N VAL A 82 -9.92 4.69 -10.80
CA VAL A 82 -9.20 3.86 -11.78
C VAL A 82 -8.45 4.72 -12.80
N GLN A 83 -9.05 5.84 -13.24
CA GLN A 83 -8.44 6.75 -14.23
C GLN A 83 -7.19 7.45 -13.70
N ILE A 84 -7.01 7.51 -12.37
CA ILE A 84 -5.87 8.15 -11.70
C ILE A 84 -4.77 7.13 -11.43
N GLY A 85 -5.16 5.92 -11.03
CA GLY A 85 -4.24 4.81 -10.76
C GLY A 85 -4.95 3.57 -10.23
N ALA A 86 -4.38 2.40 -10.53
CA ALA A 86 -4.95 1.08 -10.21
C ALA A 86 -5.24 0.88 -8.70
N ASP A 87 -4.39 1.41 -7.82
CA ASP A 87 -4.56 1.26 -6.36
C ASP A 87 -5.56 2.27 -5.75
N VAL A 88 -5.99 3.30 -6.50
CA VAL A 88 -6.88 4.36 -5.96
C VAL A 88 -8.24 3.81 -5.53
N PRO A 89 -8.89 2.90 -6.29
CA PRO A 89 -10.13 2.27 -5.85
C PRO A 89 -10.01 1.56 -4.51
N TYR A 90 -8.93 0.79 -4.32
CA TYR A 90 -8.68 0.11 -3.04
C TYR A 90 -8.49 1.13 -1.89
N CYS A 91 -7.75 2.21 -2.12
CA CYS A 91 -7.57 3.26 -1.12
C CYS A 91 -8.88 3.96 -0.73
N ILE A 92 -9.86 4.03 -1.65
CA ILE A 92 -11.22 4.51 -1.37
C ILE A 92 -12.01 3.44 -0.60
N MET A 93 -11.92 2.17 -1.05
CA MET A 93 -12.65 1.06 -0.44
C MET A 93 -12.20 0.77 0.97
N ARG A 94 -10.88 0.67 1.20
CA ARG A 94 -10.23 0.30 2.46
C ARG A 94 -10.61 -1.10 2.96
N GLY A 95 -9.91 -1.56 3.99
CA GLY A 95 -10.15 -2.87 4.61
C GLY A 95 -9.42 -3.99 3.89
N THR A 96 -9.97 -5.22 3.96
CA THR A 96 -9.41 -6.40 3.30
C THR A 96 -10.19 -6.70 2.03
N ALA A 97 -9.48 -6.94 0.93
CA ALA A 97 -10.10 -7.21 -0.36
C ALA A 97 -9.26 -8.18 -1.20
N LEU A 98 -9.93 -8.95 -2.04
CA LEU A 98 -9.33 -9.56 -3.21
C LEU A 98 -9.30 -8.50 -4.32
N ALA A 99 -8.14 -8.32 -4.94
CA ALA A 99 -7.94 -7.45 -6.07
C ALA A 99 -7.54 -8.28 -7.29
N GLU A 100 -8.27 -8.11 -8.38
CA GLU A 100 -8.09 -8.84 -9.64
C GLU A 100 -7.88 -7.84 -10.78
N GLY A 101 -7.56 -8.35 -11.99
CA GLY A 101 -7.22 -7.50 -13.12
C GLY A 101 -5.89 -6.80 -12.92
N ILE A 102 -5.84 -5.48 -13.10
CA ILE A 102 -4.68 -4.64 -12.76
C ILE A 102 -4.75 -4.10 -11.30
N GLY A 103 -5.72 -4.58 -10.50
CA GLY A 103 -5.97 -4.18 -9.12
C GLY A 103 -7.25 -3.37 -8.92
N GLU A 104 -8.04 -3.16 -9.98
CA GLU A 104 -9.27 -2.36 -9.98
C GLU A 104 -10.52 -3.17 -9.66
N ALA A 105 -10.53 -4.47 -9.99
CA ALA A 105 -11.65 -5.35 -9.68
C ALA A 105 -11.53 -5.83 -8.23
N LEU A 106 -12.30 -5.21 -7.35
CA LEU A 106 -12.19 -5.38 -5.91
C LEU A 106 -13.39 -6.11 -5.32
N SER A 107 -13.12 -7.26 -4.69
CA SER A 107 -14.10 -8.02 -3.92
C SER A 107 -13.81 -7.88 -2.43
N PRO A 108 -14.70 -7.27 -1.62
CA PRO A 108 -14.48 -7.15 -0.18
C PRO A 108 -14.39 -8.50 0.49
N LEU A 109 -13.42 -8.67 1.36
CA LEU A 109 -13.24 -9.85 2.22
C LEU A 109 -13.57 -9.51 3.69
N PRO A 110 -13.81 -10.53 4.52
CA PRO A 110 -13.88 -10.33 5.97
C PRO A 110 -12.64 -9.60 6.49
N PRO A 111 -12.79 -8.82 7.57
CA PRO A 111 -11.65 -8.13 8.17
C PRO A 111 -10.54 -9.13 8.56
N MET A 112 -9.30 -8.84 8.15
CA MET A 112 -8.13 -9.60 8.57
C MET A 112 -8.02 -9.59 10.10
N VAL A 113 -7.46 -10.64 10.68
CA VAL A 113 -7.14 -10.71 12.10
C VAL A 113 -6.28 -9.50 12.52
N LYS A 114 -6.63 -8.89 13.63
CA LYS A 114 -5.89 -7.74 14.15
C LYS A 114 -4.56 -8.21 14.74
N CYS A 115 -3.47 -7.72 14.21
CA CYS A 115 -2.13 -8.04 14.70
C CYS A 115 -1.20 -6.82 14.57
N PRO A 116 -0.10 -6.76 15.33
CA PRO A 116 0.97 -5.78 15.12
C PRO A 116 1.67 -6.02 13.79
N VAL A 117 2.08 -4.93 13.13
CA VAL A 117 2.76 -4.94 11.85
C VAL A 117 4.01 -4.08 11.94
N LEU A 118 5.18 -4.66 11.68
CA LEU A 118 6.43 -3.94 11.53
C LEU A 118 6.65 -3.66 10.05
N VAL A 119 6.85 -2.39 9.70
CA VAL A 119 7.11 -1.95 8.33
C VAL A 119 8.52 -1.38 8.25
N ALA A 120 9.34 -1.87 7.32
CA ALA A 120 10.70 -1.42 7.14
C ALA A 120 11.00 -1.11 5.66
N LYS A 121 11.52 0.10 5.40
CA LYS A 121 11.92 0.53 4.07
C LYS A 121 13.41 0.83 4.03
N PRO A 122 14.22 0.11 3.23
CA PRO A 122 15.63 0.41 3.00
C PRO A 122 15.81 1.74 2.25
N SER A 123 17.06 2.21 2.18
CA SER A 123 17.42 3.48 1.53
C SER A 123 17.41 3.42 -0.01
N ILE A 124 16.82 2.39 -0.59
CA ILE A 124 16.73 2.19 -2.03
C ILE A 124 15.34 2.57 -2.57
N SER A 125 15.26 2.73 -3.88
CA SER A 125 14.01 2.88 -4.62
C SER A 125 13.94 1.82 -5.71
N VAL A 126 12.77 1.22 -5.87
CA VAL A 126 12.51 0.19 -6.88
C VAL A 126 11.50 0.72 -7.88
N SER A 127 11.79 0.58 -9.15
CA SER A 127 10.86 0.95 -10.21
C SER A 127 9.84 -0.18 -10.42
N THR A 128 8.57 0.08 -10.18
CA THR A 128 7.48 -0.86 -10.45
C THR A 128 7.51 -1.32 -11.92
N LYS A 129 7.74 -0.37 -12.85
CA LYS A 129 7.87 -0.68 -14.29
C LYS A 129 9.00 -1.69 -14.55
N PHE A 130 10.18 -1.48 -13.95
CA PHE A 130 11.31 -2.39 -14.07
C PHE A 130 10.94 -3.80 -13.58
N VAL A 131 10.30 -3.91 -12.43
CA VAL A 131 9.93 -5.22 -11.85
C VAL A 131 8.97 -5.95 -12.76
N TYR A 132 7.89 -5.32 -13.23
CA TYR A 132 6.94 -5.96 -14.14
C TYR A 132 7.54 -6.31 -15.52
N GLN A 133 8.45 -5.48 -16.05
CA GLN A 133 9.11 -5.77 -17.33
C GLN A 133 10.10 -6.94 -17.25
N ASN A 134 10.63 -7.25 -16.07
CA ASN A 134 11.56 -8.35 -15.85
C ASN A 134 10.91 -9.57 -15.20
N LEU A 135 9.62 -9.50 -14.87
CA LEU A 135 8.88 -10.62 -14.34
C LEU A 135 8.70 -11.68 -15.42
N LYS A 136 9.19 -12.87 -15.13
CA LYS A 136 8.98 -14.06 -15.96
C LYS A 136 8.05 -15.00 -15.22
N LEU A 137 6.93 -15.30 -15.84
CA LEU A 137 5.96 -16.26 -15.33
C LEU A 137 5.99 -17.45 -16.26
N ASP A 138 6.35 -18.60 -15.73
CA ASP A 138 6.40 -19.87 -16.43
C ASP A 138 5.81 -20.98 -15.54
N ASP A 139 5.76 -22.20 -16.05
CA ASP A 139 5.17 -23.36 -15.35
C ASP A 139 5.92 -23.71 -14.03
N THR A 140 7.10 -23.17 -13.81
CA THR A 140 7.89 -23.36 -12.57
C THR A 140 7.65 -22.27 -11.53
N THR A 141 6.93 -21.21 -11.90
CA THR A 141 6.65 -20.09 -11.00
C THR A 141 5.68 -20.52 -9.90
N ILE A 142 6.13 -20.41 -8.65
CA ILE A 142 5.28 -20.69 -7.48
C ILE A 142 4.37 -19.48 -7.25
N HIS A 143 3.08 -19.68 -7.48
CA HIS A 143 2.05 -18.69 -7.17
C HIS A 143 1.50 -18.93 -5.76
N PRO A 144 1.19 -17.85 -4.99
CA PRO A 144 0.42 -18.02 -3.77
C PRO A 144 -0.94 -18.66 -4.04
N ASP A 145 -1.36 -19.57 -3.17
CA ASP A 145 -2.71 -20.12 -3.21
C ASP A 145 -3.69 -19.08 -2.62
N ILE A 146 -4.30 -18.32 -3.52
CA ILE A 146 -5.20 -17.20 -3.14
C ILE A 146 -6.47 -17.71 -2.47
N ASP A 147 -7.03 -18.82 -2.93
CA ASP A 147 -8.26 -19.40 -2.34
C ASP A 147 -7.98 -19.86 -0.91
N ARG A 148 -6.86 -20.51 -0.69
CA ARG A 148 -6.42 -20.90 0.64
C ARG A 148 -6.21 -19.69 1.55
N LEU A 149 -5.53 -18.66 1.05
CA LEU A 149 -5.28 -17.43 1.81
C LEU A 149 -6.59 -16.72 2.19
N ILE A 150 -7.59 -16.73 1.31
CA ILE A 150 -8.94 -16.20 1.60
C ILE A 150 -9.60 -16.99 2.72
N ASP A 151 -9.48 -18.30 2.73
CA ASP A 151 -10.05 -19.15 3.78
C ASP A 151 -9.33 -18.95 5.12
N ASP A 152 -8.03 -18.77 5.13
CA ASP A 152 -7.26 -18.44 6.33
C ASP A 152 -7.65 -17.06 6.90
N ILE A 153 -7.92 -16.07 6.02
CA ILE A 153 -8.44 -14.76 6.44
C ILE A 153 -9.83 -14.90 7.08
N LYS A 154 -10.72 -15.71 6.47
CA LYS A 154 -12.06 -15.98 7.04
C LYS A 154 -11.97 -16.69 8.40
N ALA A 155 -11.04 -17.64 8.53
CA ALA A 155 -10.76 -18.35 9.77
C ALA A 155 -10.07 -17.47 10.83
N LYS A 156 -9.53 -16.30 10.45
CA LYS A 156 -8.75 -15.40 11.31
C LYS A 156 -7.52 -16.05 11.93
N ASN A 157 -6.90 -16.98 11.23
CA ASN A 157 -5.70 -17.67 11.67
C ASN A 157 -4.46 -16.92 11.15
N LEU A 158 -3.79 -16.17 12.03
CA LEU A 158 -2.62 -15.37 11.65
C LEU A 158 -1.45 -16.22 11.16
N HIS A 159 -1.23 -17.40 11.76
CA HIS A 159 -0.13 -18.28 11.39
C HIS A 159 -0.34 -18.90 10.00
N ASP A 160 -1.55 -19.34 9.67
CA ASP A 160 -1.88 -19.87 8.36
C ASP A 160 -1.81 -18.77 7.29
N ILE A 161 -2.33 -17.56 7.60
CA ILE A 161 -2.16 -16.39 6.72
C ILE A 161 -0.67 -16.15 6.43
N ALA A 162 0.17 -16.12 7.46
CA ALA A 162 1.60 -15.89 7.33
C ALA A 162 2.31 -17.00 6.54
N ALA A 163 1.88 -18.25 6.69
CA ALA A 163 2.43 -19.40 5.97
C ALA A 163 2.08 -19.42 4.48
N HIS A 164 0.90 -18.92 4.11
CA HIS A 164 0.41 -18.95 2.73
C HIS A 164 0.55 -17.64 1.96
N MET A 165 0.95 -16.54 2.63
CA MET A 165 1.21 -15.30 1.90
C MET A 165 2.48 -15.41 1.05
N GLY A 166 2.43 -14.88 -0.17
CA GLY A 166 3.55 -14.86 -1.10
C GLY A 166 3.47 -13.70 -2.07
N ASN A 167 4.60 -13.32 -2.64
CA ASN A 167 4.69 -12.25 -3.61
C ASN A 167 5.65 -12.62 -4.74
N VAL A 168 5.10 -12.97 -5.91
CA VAL A 168 5.90 -13.38 -7.08
C VAL A 168 6.87 -12.28 -7.55
N LEU A 169 6.61 -11.00 -7.26
CA LEU A 169 7.51 -9.91 -7.61
C LEU A 169 8.84 -9.98 -6.86
N GLU A 170 8.91 -10.70 -5.74
CA GLU A 170 10.16 -10.96 -5.01
C GLU A 170 11.18 -11.73 -5.86
N THR A 171 10.74 -12.55 -6.83
CA THR A 171 11.62 -13.28 -7.74
C THR A 171 12.47 -12.35 -8.62
N VAL A 172 11.98 -11.15 -8.88
CA VAL A 172 12.72 -10.11 -9.61
C VAL A 172 13.44 -9.17 -8.64
N THR A 173 12.74 -8.75 -7.59
CA THR A 173 13.23 -7.63 -6.79
C THR A 173 14.35 -8.07 -5.84
N ILE A 174 14.24 -9.23 -5.19
CA ILE A 174 15.26 -9.71 -4.23
C ILE A 174 16.62 -9.95 -4.89
N PRO A 175 16.75 -10.62 -6.03
CA PRO A 175 18.05 -10.80 -6.69
C PRO A 175 18.75 -9.48 -7.05
N ASN A 176 17.96 -8.46 -7.40
CA ASN A 176 18.51 -7.14 -7.72
C ASN A 176 18.78 -6.27 -6.48
N TYR A 177 18.10 -6.53 -5.38
CA TYR A 177 18.18 -5.76 -4.13
C TYR A 177 18.17 -6.70 -2.91
N PRO A 178 19.28 -7.41 -2.60
CA PRO A 178 19.34 -8.43 -1.56
C PRO A 178 18.98 -7.94 -0.15
N VAL A 179 19.13 -6.65 0.13
CA VAL A 179 18.73 -6.04 1.42
C VAL A 179 17.27 -6.29 1.78
N ILE A 180 16.40 -6.55 0.79
CA ILE A 180 14.99 -6.87 1.03
C ILE A 180 14.88 -8.23 1.74
N ASP A 181 15.62 -9.22 1.29
CA ASP A 181 15.69 -10.54 1.93
C ASP A 181 16.33 -10.48 3.31
N GLU A 182 17.39 -9.68 3.47
CA GLU A 182 18.01 -9.43 4.77
C GLU A 182 17.02 -8.85 5.79
N ILE A 183 16.20 -7.88 5.37
CA ILE A 183 15.13 -7.31 6.21
C ILE A 183 14.08 -8.38 6.57
N LYS A 184 13.64 -9.21 5.61
CA LYS A 184 12.70 -10.31 5.85
C LYS A 184 13.26 -11.28 6.90
N LYS A 185 14.50 -11.75 6.69
CA LYS A 185 15.20 -12.65 7.63
C LYS A 185 15.36 -12.03 9.01
N HIS A 186 15.70 -10.75 9.07
CA HIS A 186 15.83 -10.04 10.33
C HIS A 186 14.49 -9.94 11.09
N MET A 187 13.37 -9.69 10.39
CA MET A 187 12.04 -9.70 11.03
C MET A 187 11.68 -11.08 11.57
N LEU A 188 11.90 -12.14 10.77
CA LEU A 188 11.61 -13.51 11.17
C LEU A 188 12.47 -13.95 12.38
N SER A 189 13.76 -13.64 12.39
CA SER A 189 14.66 -13.97 13.51
C SER A 189 14.35 -13.18 14.80
N ASN A 190 13.55 -12.12 14.70
CA ASN A 190 13.07 -11.33 15.83
C ASN A 190 11.57 -11.58 16.15
N GLY A 191 11.03 -12.72 15.72
CA GLY A 191 9.72 -13.22 16.17
C GLY A 191 8.54 -12.80 15.29
N ALA A 192 8.77 -12.31 14.06
CA ALA A 192 7.67 -12.18 13.11
C ALA A 192 7.15 -13.58 12.71
N VAL A 193 5.84 -13.77 12.70
CA VAL A 193 5.20 -15.02 12.24
C VAL A 193 5.25 -15.16 10.72
N GLY A 194 5.43 -14.04 10.01
CA GLY A 194 5.68 -13.99 8.57
C GLY A 194 6.19 -12.62 8.16
N ALA A 195 6.98 -12.58 7.07
CA ALA A 195 7.50 -11.34 6.50
C ALA A 195 7.48 -11.39 4.97
N MET A 196 7.05 -10.31 4.32
CA MET A 196 6.91 -10.24 2.87
C MET A 196 7.19 -8.83 2.35
N MET A 197 7.65 -8.74 1.11
CA MET A 197 7.79 -7.49 0.39
C MET A 197 6.42 -6.94 -0.01
N SER A 198 6.20 -5.65 0.14
CA SER A 198 4.96 -4.97 -0.23
C SER A 198 4.99 -4.51 -1.69
N GLY A 199 4.07 -5.05 -2.51
CA GLY A 199 3.98 -4.74 -3.94
C GLY A 199 5.29 -5.04 -4.67
N SER A 200 5.76 -4.12 -5.51
CA SER A 200 7.07 -4.23 -6.19
C SER A 200 8.27 -3.89 -5.28
N GLY A 201 8.03 -3.58 -4.02
CA GLY A 201 9.05 -3.19 -3.05
C GLY A 201 9.38 -1.69 -3.07
N PRO A 202 10.45 -1.28 -2.37
CA PRO A 202 11.36 -2.09 -1.56
C PRO A 202 10.90 -2.31 -0.11
N THR A 203 9.71 -1.85 0.27
CA THR A 203 9.23 -2.00 1.65
C THR A 203 8.96 -3.46 1.97
N VAL A 204 9.33 -3.87 3.16
CA VAL A 204 9.01 -5.17 3.77
C VAL A 204 8.10 -4.94 4.96
N PHE A 205 7.11 -5.80 5.14
CA PHE A 205 6.34 -5.86 6.36
C PHE A 205 6.44 -7.22 7.03
N GLY A 206 6.36 -7.23 8.36
CA GLY A 206 6.30 -8.43 9.17
C GLY A 206 5.08 -8.41 10.09
N LEU A 207 4.44 -9.56 10.25
CA LEU A 207 3.29 -9.77 11.12
C LEU A 207 3.74 -10.39 12.44
N PHE A 208 3.11 -10.00 13.54
CA PHE A 208 3.46 -10.47 14.90
C PHE A 208 2.22 -10.88 15.67
N ASP A 209 2.37 -11.87 16.57
CA ASP A 209 1.30 -12.32 17.44
C ASP A 209 0.97 -11.29 18.54
N ASP A 210 2.01 -10.64 19.06
CA ASP A 210 1.89 -9.74 20.20
C ASP A 210 2.71 -8.45 20.04
N GLU A 211 2.29 -7.42 20.77
CA GLU A 211 2.93 -6.11 20.73
C GLU A 211 4.33 -6.08 21.32
N ASP A 212 4.63 -6.89 22.32
CA ASP A 212 5.92 -6.83 23.01
C ASP A 212 7.03 -7.41 22.14
N THR A 213 6.77 -8.53 21.47
CA THR A 213 7.65 -9.09 20.46
C THR A 213 7.83 -8.11 19.30
N ALA A 214 6.75 -7.52 18.80
CA ALA A 214 6.83 -6.52 17.73
C ALA A 214 7.64 -5.26 18.13
N LYS A 215 7.51 -4.79 19.38
CA LYS A 215 8.31 -3.66 19.91
C LYS A 215 9.81 -4.01 20.01
N LYS A 216 10.15 -5.25 20.41
CA LYS A 216 11.55 -5.73 20.43
C LYS A 216 12.11 -5.79 19.00
N ALA A 217 11.36 -6.38 18.07
CA ALA A 217 11.73 -6.44 16.65
C ALA A 217 11.89 -5.04 16.03
N TYR A 218 11.02 -4.10 16.36
CA TYR A 218 11.15 -2.70 15.94
C TYR A 218 12.47 -2.07 16.40
N LYS A 219 12.84 -2.25 17.68
CA LYS A 219 14.12 -1.74 18.21
C LYS A 219 15.30 -2.40 17.51
N ALA A 220 15.29 -3.73 17.34
CA ALA A 220 16.31 -4.48 16.63
C ALA A 220 16.46 -4.03 15.18
N MET A 221 15.35 -3.84 14.45
CA MET A 221 15.36 -3.35 13.07
C MET A 221 15.96 -1.96 12.98
N ARG A 222 15.63 -1.06 13.88
CA ARG A 222 16.23 0.28 13.91
C ARG A 222 17.73 0.28 14.18
N SER A 223 18.23 -0.66 14.96
CA SER A 223 19.66 -0.81 15.29
C SER A 223 20.45 -1.55 14.21
N SER A 224 19.79 -2.30 13.32
CA SER A 224 20.44 -3.08 12.27
C SER A 224 20.98 -2.25 11.11
N HIS A 225 20.53 -1.01 10.96
CA HIS A 225 20.81 -0.12 9.82
C HIS A 225 20.36 -0.64 8.45
N LEU A 226 19.64 -1.77 8.37
CA LEU A 226 19.10 -2.34 7.13
C LEU A 226 18.02 -1.46 6.49
N ALA A 227 17.25 -0.74 7.33
CA ALA A 227 16.17 0.11 6.88
C ALA A 227 16.33 1.55 7.39
N ARG A 228 16.10 2.51 6.47
CA ARG A 228 16.10 3.94 6.80
C ARG A 228 14.83 4.37 7.52
N GLN A 229 13.72 3.77 7.15
CA GLN A 229 12.40 4.10 7.70
C GLN A 229 11.79 2.83 8.28
N VAL A 230 11.47 2.89 9.57
CA VAL A 230 10.90 1.76 10.33
C VAL A 230 9.70 2.26 11.10
N TYR A 231 8.57 1.57 10.94
CA TYR A 231 7.31 1.92 11.59
C TYR A 231 6.73 0.68 12.26
N LEU A 232 6.21 0.85 13.47
CA LEU A 232 5.38 -0.14 14.14
C LEU A 232 3.93 0.34 14.10
N THR A 233 3.06 -0.49 13.57
CA THR A 233 1.62 -0.21 13.40
C THR A 233 0.80 -1.48 13.63
N SER A 234 -0.44 -1.49 13.25
CA SER A 234 -1.30 -2.67 13.28
C SER A 234 -2.19 -2.72 12.05
N VAL A 235 -2.75 -3.91 11.77
CA VAL A 235 -3.76 -4.09 10.74
C VAL A 235 -4.92 -3.13 10.96
N TYR A 236 -5.27 -2.35 9.94
CA TYR A 236 -6.41 -1.45 9.95
C TYR A 236 -7.63 -2.16 9.35
N ASN A 237 -8.67 -2.26 10.15
CA ASN A 237 -9.99 -2.72 9.69
C ASN A 237 -10.97 -1.56 9.69
N ASN A 238 -11.83 -1.48 8.67
CA ASN A 238 -12.88 -0.47 8.61
C ASN A 238 -13.73 -0.56 9.91
N ARG A 239 -13.91 0.58 10.58
CA ARG A 239 -14.94 0.67 11.62
C ARG A 239 -16.30 0.57 10.95
N LYS A 240 -17.15 -0.31 11.46
CA LYS A 240 -18.56 -0.40 11.08
C LYS A 240 -19.30 0.88 11.45
#